data_23c9900ff0144a0de08c91f493cc5476
#
_entry.id   23c9900ff0144a0de08c91f493cc5476
#
_cell.length_a   1.000
_cell.length_b   1.000
_cell.length_c   1.000
_cell.angle_alpha   90.00
_cell.angle_beta   90.00
_cell.angle_gamma   90.00
#
_symmetry.space_group_name_H-M   'P 1'
#
loop_
_entity.id
_entity.type
_entity.pdbx_description
1 polymer ?
#
loop_
_entity_poly.entity_id
_entity_poly.type
_entity_poly.pdbx_seq_one_letter_code
_entity_poly.pdbx_strand_id
1 'polypeptide(L)'
;MKFNEYVKEYRLKHFKNIDKFAKILGVEKSMWRKLERGINPPPRKTLLKKFASLTYMLGYEEAQMYQLAKRWTPSKDTNTGNHNLLSEYSKADWREALVKENTPDYENKYW
;
A
#
# COMPACT_ATOMS: atom_id res chain seq x y z
N MET A 1 -0.13 1.56 -14.84
CA MET A 1 0.40 2.21 -13.62
C MET A 1 0.43 1.20 -12.49
N LYS A 2 1.46 1.28 -11.68
CA LYS A 2 1.60 0.37 -10.55
C LYS A 2 0.94 0.95 -9.32
N PHE A 3 0.61 0.07 -8.36
CA PHE A 3 -0.02 0.48 -7.13
C PHE A 3 0.76 1.59 -6.42
N ASN A 4 2.07 1.39 -6.29
CA ASN A 4 2.90 2.36 -5.56
C ASN A 4 2.92 3.73 -6.25
N GLU A 5 2.88 3.74 -7.57
CA GLU A 5 2.83 4.99 -8.33
C GLU A 5 1.49 5.68 -8.14
N TYR A 6 0.44 4.91 -8.14
CA TYR A 6 -0.92 5.42 -8.01
C TYR A 6 -1.12 6.13 -6.67
N VAL A 7 -0.72 5.46 -5.59
CA VAL A 7 -0.90 6.07 -4.27
C VAL A 7 0.01 7.29 -4.08
N LYS A 8 1.20 7.26 -4.67
CA LYS A 8 2.08 8.39 -4.58
C LYS A 8 1.48 9.62 -5.27
N GLU A 9 0.87 9.42 -6.43
CA GLU A 9 0.22 10.50 -7.14
C GLU A 9 -0.87 11.15 -6.32
N TYR A 10 -1.73 10.33 -5.72
CA TYR A 10 -2.82 10.88 -4.94
C TYR A 10 -2.33 11.57 -3.69
N ARG A 11 -1.30 11.02 -3.06
CA ARG A 11 -0.73 11.70 -1.90
C ARG A 11 -0.19 13.06 -2.29
N LEU A 12 0.55 13.13 -3.38
CA LEU A 12 1.17 14.40 -3.79
C LEU A 12 0.15 15.46 -4.15
N LYS A 13 -1.02 15.08 -4.58
CA LYS A 13 -2.07 16.05 -4.88
C LYS A 13 -2.54 16.78 -3.64
N HIS A 14 -2.48 16.14 -2.50
CA HIS A 14 -3.05 16.70 -1.27
C HIS A 14 -2.03 16.90 -0.16
N PHE A 15 -0.97 16.13 -0.15
CA PHE A 15 0.03 16.17 0.91
C PHE A 15 1.42 16.08 0.32
N LYS A 16 2.05 17.22 0.14
CA LYS A 16 3.42 17.21 -0.35
C LYS A 16 4.40 16.80 0.72
N ASN A 17 4.08 17.11 1.96
CA ASN A 17 4.94 16.78 3.09
C ASN A 17 4.59 15.39 3.61
N ILE A 18 5.51 14.46 3.40
CA ILE A 18 5.25 13.06 3.77
C ILE A 18 5.19 12.87 5.29
N ASP A 19 5.91 13.70 6.05
CA ASP A 19 5.85 13.61 7.51
C ASP A 19 4.45 13.88 8.02
N LYS A 20 3.87 14.94 7.53
CA LYS A 20 2.53 15.33 7.93
C LYS A 20 1.52 14.28 7.52
N PHE A 21 1.66 13.81 6.29
CA PHE A 21 0.77 12.80 5.76
C PHE A 21 0.81 11.53 6.60
N ALA A 22 2.02 11.06 6.90
CA ALA A 22 2.17 9.82 7.66
C ALA A 22 1.55 9.94 9.04
N LYS A 23 1.69 11.10 9.68
CA LYS A 23 1.09 11.32 10.98
C LYS A 23 -0.41 11.26 10.93
N ILE A 24 -1.00 11.89 9.93
CA ILE A 24 -2.45 11.91 9.79
C ILE A 24 -2.97 10.51 9.49
N LEU A 25 -2.28 9.80 8.63
CA LEU A 25 -2.69 8.44 8.28
C LEU A 25 -2.44 7.46 9.41
N GLY A 26 -1.50 7.77 10.29
CA GLY A 26 -1.19 6.91 11.43
C GLY A 26 -0.17 5.82 11.10
N VAL A 27 0.77 6.12 10.23
CA VAL A 27 1.81 5.18 9.85
C VAL A 27 3.17 5.80 10.00
N GLU A 28 4.20 4.96 9.97
CA GLU A 28 5.55 5.44 10.01
C GLU A 28 5.97 5.97 8.64
N LYS A 29 6.66 7.10 8.66
CA LYS A 29 7.10 7.71 7.43
C LYS A 29 7.98 6.79 6.59
N SER A 30 8.91 6.11 7.24
CA SER A 30 9.81 5.21 6.52
C SER A 30 9.07 4.08 5.85
N MET A 31 8.06 3.55 6.53
CA MET A 31 7.25 2.48 5.97
C MET A 31 6.51 2.97 4.72
N TRP A 32 5.94 4.15 4.79
CA TRP A 32 5.20 4.68 3.64
C TRP A 32 6.11 5.02 2.48
N ARG A 33 7.29 5.54 2.76
CA ARG A 33 8.27 5.80 1.70
C ARG A 33 8.62 4.54 0.94
N LYS A 34 8.84 3.46 1.68
CA LYS A 34 9.15 2.19 1.04
C LYS A 34 7.98 1.68 0.23
N LEU A 35 6.77 1.93 0.70
CA LEU A 35 5.58 1.55 -0.04
C LEU A 35 5.51 2.30 -1.37
N GLU A 36 5.77 3.59 -1.36
CA GLU A 36 5.72 4.38 -2.58
C GLU A 36 6.83 4.02 -3.55
N ARG A 37 7.91 3.46 -3.03
CA ARG A 37 9.01 3.01 -3.89
C ARG A 37 8.82 1.60 -4.40
N GLY A 38 7.76 0.95 -3.99
CA GLY A 38 7.48 -0.40 -4.44
C GLY A 38 8.21 -1.48 -3.67
N ILE A 39 8.81 -1.14 -2.55
CA ILE A 39 9.53 -2.09 -1.73
C ILE A 39 8.58 -2.85 -0.81
N ASN A 40 7.71 -2.11 -0.12
CA ASN A 40 6.74 -2.73 0.78
C ASN A 40 5.45 -3.03 0.03
N PRO A 41 4.78 -4.12 0.39
CA PRO A 41 3.50 -4.45 -0.24
C PRO A 41 2.39 -3.51 0.21
N PRO A 42 1.25 -3.55 -0.49
CA PRO A 42 0.12 -2.72 -0.08
C PRO A 42 -0.31 -3.05 1.34
N PRO A 43 -0.70 -2.03 2.10
CA PRO A 43 -1.18 -2.28 3.45
C PRO A 43 -2.58 -2.87 3.41
N ARG A 44 -3.09 -3.24 4.57
CA ARG A 44 -4.42 -3.82 4.63
C ARG A 44 -5.47 -2.81 4.20
N LYS A 45 -6.62 -3.33 3.84
CA LYS A 45 -7.66 -2.53 3.22
C LYS A 45 -8.18 -1.42 4.10
N THR A 46 -8.24 -1.64 5.40
CA THR A 46 -8.72 -0.58 6.30
C THR A 46 -7.85 0.66 6.19
N LEU A 47 -6.55 0.47 6.07
CA LEU A 47 -5.64 1.59 5.91
C LEU A 47 -5.80 2.24 4.54
N LEU A 48 -5.98 1.42 3.51
CA LEU A 48 -6.21 1.95 2.17
C LEU A 48 -7.50 2.74 2.08
N LYS A 49 -8.53 2.32 2.81
CA LYS A 49 -9.77 3.06 2.87
C LYS A 49 -9.55 4.44 3.49
N LYS A 50 -8.78 4.46 4.56
CA LYS A 50 -8.45 5.73 5.20
C LYS A 50 -7.67 6.62 4.25
N PHE A 51 -6.73 6.03 3.52
CA PHE A 51 -5.96 6.76 2.52
C PHE A 51 -6.88 7.36 1.46
N ALA A 52 -7.81 6.57 0.96
CA ALA A 52 -8.74 7.05 -0.06
C ALA A 52 -9.56 8.24 0.45
N SER A 53 -10.00 8.17 1.69
CA SER A 53 -10.72 9.28 2.31
C SER A 53 -9.86 10.53 2.40
N LEU A 54 -8.65 10.37 2.85
CA LEU A 54 -7.74 11.51 3.03
C LEU A 54 -7.41 12.19 1.70
N THR A 55 -7.40 11.44 0.62
CA THR A 55 -7.04 11.97 -0.68
C THR A 55 -8.25 12.21 -1.57
N TYR A 56 -9.44 12.14 -0.98
CA TYR A 56 -10.70 12.45 -1.68
C TYR A 56 -10.89 11.64 -2.95
N MET A 57 -10.57 10.37 -2.91
CA MET A 57 -10.78 9.50 -4.05
C MET A 57 -12.26 9.29 -4.31
N LEU A 58 -12.63 9.32 -5.57
CA LEU A 58 -13.97 8.92 -5.98
C LEU A 58 -14.06 7.40 -5.93
N GLY A 59 -15.29 6.90 -5.97
CA GLY A 59 -15.50 5.46 -5.86
C GLY A 59 -14.73 4.65 -6.88
N TYR A 60 -14.72 5.08 -8.12
CA TYR A 60 -14.01 4.34 -9.15
C TYR A 60 -12.49 4.44 -9.00
N GLU A 61 -12.01 5.53 -8.42
CA GLU A 61 -10.60 5.70 -8.16
C GLU A 61 -10.15 4.77 -7.05
N GLU A 62 -10.97 4.67 -6.02
CA GLU A 62 -10.68 3.76 -4.92
C GLU A 62 -10.68 2.32 -5.40
N ALA A 63 -11.65 1.96 -6.24
CA ALA A 63 -11.72 0.61 -6.80
C ALA A 63 -10.48 0.30 -7.62
N GLN A 64 -10.01 1.26 -8.39
CA GLN A 64 -8.81 1.08 -9.19
C GLN A 64 -7.60 0.84 -8.30
N MET A 65 -7.52 1.55 -7.18
CA MET A 65 -6.44 1.36 -6.24
C MET A 65 -6.40 -0.08 -5.73
N TYR A 66 -7.56 -0.63 -5.39
CA TYR A 66 -7.61 -2.00 -4.91
C TYR A 66 -7.21 -3.00 -5.99
N GLN A 67 -7.59 -2.75 -7.23
CA GLN A 67 -7.19 -3.62 -8.32
C GLN A 67 -5.68 -3.62 -8.51
N LEU A 68 -5.09 -2.45 -8.43
CA LEU A 68 -3.65 -2.36 -8.55
C LEU A 68 -2.94 -3.02 -7.37
N ALA A 69 -3.53 -2.92 -6.19
CA ALA A 69 -2.96 -3.58 -5.01
C ALA A 69 -2.93 -5.09 -5.20
N LYS A 70 -3.95 -5.65 -5.81
CA LYS A 70 -3.99 -7.09 -6.07
C LYS A 70 -2.87 -7.54 -7.00
N ARG A 71 -2.46 -6.66 -7.89
CA ARG A 71 -1.44 -6.97 -8.89
C ARG A 71 -0.05 -6.56 -8.46
N TRP A 72 0.07 -6.10 -7.24
CA TRP A 72 1.35 -5.59 -6.76
C TRP A 72 2.44 -6.66 -6.80
N THR A 73 3.61 -6.23 -7.23
CA THR A 73 4.81 -7.05 -7.16
C THR A 73 5.95 -6.15 -6.69
N PRO A 74 6.97 -6.74 -6.05
CA PRO A 74 8.09 -5.93 -5.59
C PRO A 74 8.79 -5.23 -6.76
N SER A 75 9.30 -4.05 -6.48
CA SER A 75 10.01 -3.28 -7.49
C SER A 75 11.35 -3.93 -7.79
N LYS A 76 11.68 -3.98 -9.06
CA LYS A 76 12.97 -4.53 -9.47
C LYS A 76 14.14 -3.59 -9.17
N ASP A 77 13.81 -2.32 -8.97
CA ASP A 77 14.85 -1.34 -8.69
C ASP A 77 15.48 -1.51 -7.33
N THR A 78 14.83 -2.30 -6.47
CA THR A 78 15.35 -2.54 -5.14
C THR A 78 16.12 -3.85 -5.10
N ASN A 79 16.72 -4.18 -6.16
CA ASN A 79 17.37 -5.43 -6.38
C ASN A 79 18.68 -5.54 -5.61
N THR A 80 18.60 -5.90 -4.38
CA THR A 80 19.73 -6.11 -3.52
C THR A 80 19.46 -7.34 -2.68
N GLY A 81 20.41 -7.69 -1.85
CA GLY A 81 20.20 -8.80 -0.93
C GLY A 81 18.98 -8.57 -0.07
N ASN A 82 18.78 -7.35 0.34
CA ASN A 82 17.62 -7.00 1.13
C ASN A 82 16.34 -7.22 0.39
N HIS A 83 16.38 -6.97 -0.89
CA HIS A 83 15.21 -7.14 -1.71
C HIS A 83 14.71 -8.58 -1.69
N ASN A 84 15.61 -9.52 -1.87
CA ASN A 84 15.24 -10.92 -1.86
C ASN A 84 14.63 -11.33 -0.55
N LEU A 85 15.25 -10.91 0.52
CA LEU A 85 14.78 -11.23 1.84
C LEU A 85 13.41 -10.63 2.08
N LEU A 86 13.27 -9.40 1.69
CA LEU A 86 12.01 -8.68 1.87
C LEU A 86 10.89 -9.33 1.07
N SER A 87 11.20 -9.75 -0.13
CA SER A 87 10.20 -10.36 -1.00
C SER A 87 9.66 -11.64 -0.41
N GLU A 88 10.54 -12.51 0.07
CA GLU A 88 10.14 -13.77 0.68
C GLU A 88 9.29 -13.52 1.91
N TYR A 89 9.76 -12.64 2.74
CA TYR A 89 9.08 -12.31 3.96
C TYR A 89 7.68 -11.76 3.69
N SER A 90 7.60 -10.83 2.77
CA SER A 90 6.34 -10.16 2.51
C SER A 90 5.30 -11.08 1.89
N LYS A 91 5.72 -11.89 0.95
CA LYS A 91 4.76 -12.73 0.23
C LYS A 91 4.16 -13.81 1.09
N ALA A 92 5.00 -14.45 1.88
CA ALA A 92 4.54 -15.57 2.69
C ALA A 92 3.88 -15.11 3.97
N ASP A 93 4.59 -14.27 4.72
CA ASP A 93 4.13 -13.93 6.05
C ASP A 93 3.18 -12.75 6.10
N TRP A 94 3.46 -11.76 5.26
CA TRP A 94 2.68 -10.54 5.31
C TRP A 94 1.22 -10.77 4.86
N ARG A 95 1.05 -11.51 3.79
CA ARG A 95 -0.30 -11.76 3.29
C ARG A 95 -1.12 -12.60 4.26
N GLU A 96 -0.48 -13.56 4.86
CA GLU A 96 -1.14 -14.36 5.86
C GLU A 96 -1.55 -13.53 7.05
N ALA A 97 -0.65 -12.69 7.50
CA ALA A 97 -0.93 -11.81 8.63
C ALA A 97 -2.08 -10.87 8.30
N LEU A 98 -2.08 -10.36 7.08
CA LEU A 98 -3.13 -9.46 6.64
C LEU A 98 -4.49 -10.14 6.68
N VAL A 99 -4.56 -11.34 6.15
CA VAL A 99 -5.80 -12.10 6.13
C VAL A 99 -6.29 -12.39 7.53
N LYS A 100 -5.37 -12.73 8.42
CA LYS A 100 -5.73 -13.04 9.80
C LYS A 100 -6.21 -11.82 10.57
N GLU A 101 -5.67 -10.67 10.25
CA GLU A 101 -6.03 -9.45 10.97
C GLU A 101 -7.35 -8.87 10.52
N ASN A 102 -7.74 -9.14 9.31
CA ASN A 102 -8.95 -8.58 8.74
C ASN A 102 -10.01 -9.65 8.65
N THR A 103 -11.26 -9.21 8.53
CA THR A 103 -12.33 -10.18 8.38
C THR A 103 -12.16 -10.93 7.08
N PRO A 104 -12.38 -12.24 7.09
CA PRO A 104 -12.24 -13.03 5.87
C PRO A 104 -13.13 -12.55 4.73
N ASP A 105 -14.37 -12.20 5.03
CA ASP A 105 -15.28 -11.71 4.00
C ASP A 105 -14.73 -10.49 3.32
N TYR A 106 -14.20 -9.62 4.10
CA TYR A 106 -13.67 -8.37 3.63
C TYR A 106 -12.52 -8.60 2.67
N GLU A 107 -11.61 -9.46 3.06
CA GLU A 107 -10.44 -9.75 2.25
C GLU A 107 -10.82 -10.48 0.96
N ASN A 108 -11.73 -11.41 1.06
CA ASN A 108 -12.15 -12.17 -0.10
C ASN A 108 -12.80 -11.29 -1.15
N LYS A 109 -13.44 -10.24 -0.73
CA LYS A 109 -14.09 -9.33 -1.67
C LYS A 109 -13.10 -8.51 -2.46
N TYR A 110 -12.00 -8.11 -1.85
CA TYR A 110 -11.13 -7.09 -2.43
C TYR A 110 -9.75 -7.61 -2.76
N TRP A 111 -9.34 -8.66 -2.15
CA TRP A 111 -8.04 -9.25 -2.37
C TRP A 111 -8.16 -10.63 -3.00
#